data_9e98c12a2e32cf584a3f44baa98674dc
#
_entry.id   9e98c12a2e32cf584a3f44baa98674dc
#
_cell.length_a   1.000
_cell.length_b   1.000
_cell.length_c   1.000
_cell.angle_alpha   90.00
_cell.angle_beta   90.00
_cell.angle_gamma   90.00
#
_symmetry.space_group_name_H-M   'P 1'
#
loop_
_entity.id
_entity.type
_entity.pdbx_description
1 polymer ?
#
loop_
_entity_poly.entity_id
_entity_poly.type
_entity_poly.pdbx_seq_one_letter_code
_entity_poly.pdbx_strand_id
1 'polypeptide(L)'
;MDKPIIILGSGGHAKVVADTLKLLGKQVLGFVTNNNDSLKKILDINILGDDSILDKYSNIDVDLANGIGSIPYDATRWDVAKRMRNKDFRFPSFIHPTAFVSSDVSLDEGVQIMAGATIQTGTSIGMDTIINTAVAIDHDCSIGKNCHLAPGTVCSGGVSIKRGVHVGTGSVIIQNITIGKDTNIAAGSTLYKDVKSNITLFKN
;
A
#
# COMPACT_ATOMS: atom_id res chain seq x y z
N MET A 1 -9.77 -22.52 4.68
CA MET A 1 -10.59 -21.30 4.57
C MET A 1 -9.69 -20.10 4.81
N ASP A 2 -9.87 -19.02 4.07
CA ASP A 2 -9.15 -17.78 4.33
C ASP A 2 -9.56 -17.22 5.70
N LYS A 3 -8.62 -16.66 6.43
CA LYS A 3 -8.91 -16.02 7.71
C LYS A 3 -9.68 -14.71 7.50
N PRO A 4 -10.60 -14.38 8.42
CA PRO A 4 -11.20 -13.05 8.42
C PRO A 4 -10.15 -11.96 8.66
N ILE A 5 -10.41 -10.76 8.19
CA ILE A 5 -9.47 -9.64 8.20
C ILE A 5 -9.95 -8.53 9.12
N ILE A 6 -9.03 -7.98 9.92
CA ILE A 6 -9.22 -6.73 10.67
C ILE A 6 -8.42 -5.63 9.96
N ILE A 7 -9.04 -4.47 9.74
CA ILE A 7 -8.39 -3.33 9.08
C ILE A 7 -7.87 -2.35 10.12
N LEU A 8 -6.59 -2.02 10.04
CA LEU A 8 -5.94 -1.02 10.90
C LEU A 8 -6.12 0.39 10.31
N GLY A 9 -6.65 1.31 11.10
CA GLY A 9 -7.00 2.67 10.69
C GLY A 9 -8.44 2.79 10.21
N SER A 10 -8.96 4.03 10.18
CA SER A 10 -10.35 4.38 9.85
C SER A 10 -10.47 5.50 8.80
N GLY A 11 -9.35 5.95 8.25
CA GLY A 11 -9.28 7.04 7.28
C GLY A 11 -9.74 6.67 5.86
N GLY A 12 -9.48 7.56 4.91
CA GLY A 12 -9.87 7.38 3.50
C GLY A 12 -9.28 6.11 2.89
N HIS A 13 -8.01 5.80 3.15
CA HIS A 13 -7.36 4.59 2.64
C HIS A 13 -8.00 3.32 3.20
N ALA A 14 -8.35 3.32 4.50
CA ALA A 14 -9.05 2.20 5.12
C ALA A 14 -10.39 1.87 4.44
N LYS A 15 -11.12 2.91 3.99
CA LYS A 15 -12.36 2.72 3.22
C LYS A 15 -12.10 2.04 1.89
N VAL A 16 -11.05 2.44 1.17
CA VAL A 16 -10.66 1.82 -0.12
C VAL A 16 -10.23 0.38 0.08
N VAL A 17 -9.45 0.10 1.13
CA VAL A 17 -9.06 -1.27 1.51
C VAL A 17 -10.28 -2.13 1.81
N ALA A 18 -11.23 -1.63 2.62
CA ALA A 18 -12.45 -2.36 2.99
C ALA A 18 -13.31 -2.69 1.76
N ASP A 19 -13.49 -1.72 0.87
CA ASP A 19 -14.23 -1.91 -0.38
C ASP A 19 -13.57 -2.98 -1.26
N THR A 20 -12.24 -2.90 -1.45
CA THR A 20 -11.48 -3.89 -2.21
C THR A 20 -11.60 -5.29 -1.61
N LEU A 21 -11.46 -5.43 -0.30
CA LEU A 21 -11.58 -6.74 0.38
C LEU A 21 -12.99 -7.31 0.25
N LYS A 22 -14.01 -6.47 0.32
CA LYS A 22 -15.40 -6.85 0.11
C LYS A 22 -15.65 -7.36 -1.32
N LEU A 23 -15.12 -6.67 -2.34
CA LEU A 23 -15.18 -7.11 -3.74
C LEU A 23 -14.46 -8.45 -3.97
N LEU A 24 -13.42 -8.74 -3.19
CA LEU A 24 -12.71 -10.03 -3.21
C LEU A 24 -13.42 -11.14 -2.41
N GLY A 25 -14.61 -10.87 -1.86
CA GLY A 25 -15.36 -11.82 -1.03
C GLY A 25 -14.70 -12.14 0.32
N LYS A 26 -13.75 -11.30 0.78
CA LYS A 26 -13.09 -11.48 2.07
C LYS A 26 -14.00 -11.02 3.20
N GLN A 27 -14.02 -11.80 4.29
CA GLN A 27 -14.72 -11.41 5.51
C GLN A 27 -13.92 -10.33 6.25
N VAL A 28 -14.48 -9.12 6.37
CA VAL A 28 -13.93 -8.04 7.18
C VAL A 28 -14.66 -8.00 8.52
N LEU A 29 -13.93 -8.22 9.63
CA LEU A 29 -14.52 -8.20 10.98
C LEU A 29 -14.79 -6.78 11.47
N GLY A 30 -13.88 -5.85 11.15
CA GLY A 30 -14.02 -4.47 11.57
C GLY A 30 -12.78 -3.63 11.35
N PHE A 31 -12.88 -2.36 11.77
CA PHE A 31 -11.77 -1.42 11.81
C PHE A 31 -11.24 -1.28 13.24
N VAL A 32 -9.94 -1.11 13.37
CA VAL A 32 -9.26 -0.75 14.61
C VAL A 32 -8.62 0.62 14.43
N THR A 33 -8.91 1.56 15.32
CA THR A 33 -8.43 2.94 15.21
C THR A 33 -8.28 3.59 16.58
N ASN A 34 -7.20 4.36 16.74
CA ASN A 34 -6.97 5.17 17.94
C ASN A 34 -7.63 6.56 17.83
N ASN A 35 -8.32 6.85 16.72
CA ASN A 35 -9.09 8.08 16.60
C ASN A 35 -10.36 7.98 17.44
N ASN A 36 -10.58 8.97 18.30
CA ASN A 36 -11.80 9.11 19.09
C ASN A 36 -13.01 9.59 18.27
N ASP A 37 -13.10 9.19 17.02
CA ASP A 37 -14.26 9.50 16.19
C ASP A 37 -15.50 8.81 16.77
N SER A 38 -16.56 9.57 16.97
CA SER A 38 -17.87 9.07 17.43
C SER A 38 -18.54 8.09 16.45
N LEU A 39 -17.89 7.80 15.34
CA LEU A 39 -18.37 6.86 14.32
C LEU A 39 -18.28 5.43 14.85
N LYS A 40 -19.43 4.76 14.89
CA LYS A 40 -19.49 3.33 15.25
C LYS A 40 -19.27 2.41 14.06
N LYS A 41 -19.49 2.90 12.84
CA LYS A 41 -19.39 2.13 11.59
C LYS A 41 -18.84 2.95 10.44
N ILE A 42 -18.16 2.27 9.52
CA ILE A 42 -17.68 2.77 8.23
C ILE A 42 -18.08 1.73 7.17
N LEU A 43 -18.79 2.12 6.12
CA LEU A 43 -19.30 1.22 5.07
C LEU A 43 -20.06 0.00 5.65
N ASP A 44 -20.89 0.23 6.68
CA ASP A 44 -21.63 -0.80 7.44
C ASP A 44 -20.75 -1.79 8.21
N ILE A 45 -19.44 -1.59 8.27
CA ILE A 45 -18.48 -2.38 9.02
C ILE A 45 -18.22 -1.70 10.39
N ASN A 46 -18.24 -2.47 11.46
CA ASN A 46 -18.06 -1.94 12.81
C ASN A 46 -16.64 -1.41 13.06
N ILE A 47 -16.52 -0.37 13.88
CA ILE A 47 -15.28 -0.04 14.56
C ILE A 47 -15.22 -0.90 15.82
N LEU A 48 -14.17 -1.73 15.95
CA LEU A 48 -14.00 -2.69 17.05
C LEU A 48 -13.46 -2.03 18.30
N GLY A 49 -12.67 -0.98 18.15
CA GLY A 49 -12.00 -0.25 19.22
C GLY A 49 -10.64 0.27 18.79
N ASP A 50 -9.80 0.54 19.77
CA ASP A 50 -8.40 0.92 19.57
C ASP A 50 -7.47 -0.31 19.42
N ASP A 51 -6.17 -0.07 19.32
CA ASP A 51 -5.17 -1.13 19.13
C ASP A 51 -5.20 -2.22 20.20
N SER A 52 -5.70 -1.93 21.42
CA SER A 52 -5.78 -2.90 22.53
C SER A 52 -6.76 -4.04 22.25
N ILE A 53 -7.75 -3.80 21.38
CA ILE A 53 -8.72 -4.83 21.01
C ILE A 53 -8.05 -6.03 20.31
N LEU A 54 -6.91 -5.80 19.65
CA LEU A 54 -6.16 -6.85 18.97
C LEU A 54 -5.60 -7.91 19.93
N ASP A 55 -5.44 -7.59 21.21
CA ASP A 55 -5.02 -8.56 22.23
C ASP A 55 -6.09 -9.63 22.50
N LYS A 56 -7.33 -9.42 22.02
CA LYS A 56 -8.41 -10.40 22.10
C LYS A 56 -8.46 -11.33 20.88
N TYR A 57 -7.64 -11.09 19.87
CA TYR A 57 -7.59 -11.91 18.66
C TYR A 57 -6.27 -12.66 18.58
N SER A 58 -6.35 -13.91 18.12
CA SER A 58 -5.16 -14.69 17.83
C SER A 58 -4.70 -14.45 16.40
N ASN A 59 -3.38 -14.39 16.19
CA ASN A 59 -2.77 -14.39 14.86
C ASN A 59 -3.06 -15.67 14.05
N ILE A 60 -3.58 -16.72 14.71
CA ILE A 60 -4.05 -17.93 14.04
C ILE A 60 -5.43 -17.73 13.45
N ASP A 61 -6.28 -16.91 14.07
CA ASP A 61 -7.69 -16.76 13.73
C ASP A 61 -7.97 -15.62 12.76
N VAL A 62 -7.13 -14.59 12.75
CA VAL A 62 -7.33 -13.39 11.91
C VAL A 62 -6.04 -12.97 11.21
N ASP A 63 -6.21 -12.36 10.04
CA ASP A 63 -5.18 -11.61 9.35
C ASP A 63 -5.46 -10.09 9.48
N LEU A 64 -4.46 -9.26 9.22
CA LEU A 64 -4.59 -7.80 9.28
C LEU A 64 -4.45 -7.19 7.88
N ALA A 65 -5.17 -6.10 7.62
CA ALA A 65 -4.93 -5.24 6.47
C ALA A 65 -4.58 -3.82 6.95
N ASN A 66 -3.52 -3.26 6.43
CA ASN A 66 -3.10 -1.93 6.82
C ASN A 66 -3.89 -0.86 6.05
N GLY A 67 -4.91 -0.30 6.67
CA GLY A 67 -5.75 0.79 6.16
C GLY A 67 -5.22 2.19 6.50
N ILE A 68 -4.06 2.29 7.16
CA ILE A 68 -3.42 3.59 7.41
C ILE A 68 -2.84 4.08 6.07
N GLY A 69 -3.19 5.30 5.68
CA GLY A 69 -2.64 5.91 4.48
C GLY A 69 -1.12 6.14 4.60
N SER A 70 -0.48 6.36 3.47
CA SER A 70 0.93 6.74 3.44
C SER A 70 1.02 8.17 2.93
N ILE A 71 1.55 9.06 3.78
CA ILE A 71 1.87 10.44 3.44
C ILE A 71 3.37 10.67 3.67
N PRO A 72 3.99 11.61 2.93
CA PRO A 72 5.40 11.95 3.13
C PRO A 72 5.70 12.28 4.59
N TYR A 73 6.85 11.81 5.08
CA TYR A 73 7.39 12.06 6.42
C TYR A 73 6.62 11.43 7.59
N ASP A 74 5.59 10.60 7.32
CA ASP A 74 4.87 9.89 8.35
C ASP A 74 5.16 8.38 8.27
N ALA A 75 5.82 7.86 9.29
CA ALA A 75 6.17 6.44 9.40
C ALA A 75 5.07 5.60 10.05
N THR A 76 3.97 6.20 10.52
CA THR A 76 2.91 5.54 11.31
C THR A 76 2.45 4.23 10.68
N ARG A 77 2.21 4.23 9.35
CA ARG A 77 1.81 3.03 8.62
C ARG A 77 2.78 1.87 8.80
N TRP A 78 4.08 2.15 8.65
CA TRP A 78 5.14 1.14 8.70
C TRP A 78 5.43 0.67 10.13
N ASP A 79 5.38 1.58 11.09
CA ASP A 79 5.60 1.29 12.49
C ASP A 79 4.48 0.40 13.07
N VAL A 80 3.23 0.66 12.68
CA VAL A 80 2.09 -0.17 13.07
C VAL A 80 2.22 -1.57 12.44
N ALA A 81 2.55 -1.67 11.15
CA ALA A 81 2.74 -2.97 10.50
C ALA A 81 3.87 -3.77 11.16
N LYS A 82 5.01 -3.14 11.44
CA LYS A 82 6.14 -3.76 12.15
C LYS A 82 5.75 -4.25 13.55
N ARG A 83 5.02 -3.41 14.30
CA ARG A 83 4.56 -3.78 15.67
C ARG A 83 3.64 -5.00 15.64
N MET A 84 2.72 -5.07 14.67
CA MET A 84 1.80 -6.19 14.55
C MET A 84 2.50 -7.47 14.07
N ARG A 85 3.48 -7.39 13.16
CA ARG A 85 4.31 -8.54 12.79
C ARG A 85 5.14 -9.07 13.96
N ASN A 86 5.61 -8.21 14.85
CA ASN A 86 6.28 -8.65 16.09
C ASN A 86 5.34 -9.43 17.05
N LYS A 87 4.02 -9.37 16.81
CA LYS A 87 2.99 -10.21 17.46
C LYS A 87 2.55 -11.37 16.55
N ASP A 88 3.33 -11.67 15.51
CA ASP A 88 3.11 -12.74 14.52
C ASP A 88 1.83 -12.60 13.67
N PHE A 89 1.20 -11.44 13.63
CA PHE A 89 0.12 -11.18 12.70
C PHE A 89 0.62 -11.08 11.26
N ARG A 90 -0.14 -11.66 10.32
CA ARG A 90 0.12 -11.63 8.89
C ARG A 90 -0.66 -10.51 8.21
N PHE A 91 -0.07 -9.97 7.14
CA PHE A 91 -0.69 -8.97 6.27
C PHE A 91 -0.78 -9.55 4.85
N PRO A 92 -1.85 -10.25 4.48
CA PRO A 92 -1.98 -10.78 3.13
C PRO A 92 -1.96 -9.66 2.11
N SER A 93 -1.29 -9.90 1.00
CA SER A 93 -1.37 -9.04 -0.17
C SER A 93 -2.71 -9.22 -0.87
N PHE A 94 -3.21 -8.17 -1.49
CA PHE A 94 -4.45 -8.24 -2.25
C PHE A 94 -4.40 -7.37 -3.51
N ILE A 95 -5.13 -7.83 -4.52
CA ILE A 95 -5.21 -7.20 -5.84
C ILE A 95 -6.68 -6.87 -6.10
N HIS A 96 -6.98 -5.60 -6.35
CA HIS A 96 -8.34 -5.20 -6.72
C HIS A 96 -8.80 -5.92 -8.00
N PRO A 97 -10.06 -6.38 -8.10
CA PRO A 97 -10.52 -7.18 -9.24
C PRO A 97 -10.38 -6.51 -10.62
N THR A 98 -10.30 -5.18 -10.66
CA THR A 98 -10.10 -4.42 -11.91
C THR A 98 -8.66 -4.08 -12.22
N ALA A 99 -7.70 -4.50 -11.38
CA ALA A 99 -6.29 -4.34 -11.69
C ALA A 99 -5.81 -5.46 -12.61
N PHE A 100 -4.89 -5.12 -13.51
CA PHE A 100 -4.16 -6.11 -14.31
C PHE A 100 -2.77 -6.32 -13.68
N VAL A 101 -2.44 -7.56 -13.36
CA VAL A 101 -1.12 -7.94 -12.87
C VAL A 101 -0.67 -9.16 -13.68
N SER A 102 0.47 -9.04 -14.36
CA SER A 102 1.02 -10.15 -15.14
C SER A 102 1.37 -11.34 -14.24
N SER A 103 1.22 -12.56 -14.75
CA SER A 103 1.31 -13.80 -13.97
C SER A 103 2.70 -14.08 -13.38
N ASP A 104 3.75 -13.46 -13.91
CA ASP A 104 5.13 -13.59 -13.45
C ASP A 104 5.59 -12.46 -12.51
N VAL A 105 4.68 -11.52 -12.16
CA VAL A 105 4.95 -10.48 -11.17
C VAL A 105 5.11 -11.09 -9.79
N SER A 106 6.20 -10.76 -9.11
CA SER A 106 6.41 -11.17 -7.73
C SER A 106 5.91 -10.10 -6.75
N LEU A 107 5.09 -10.53 -5.78
CA LEU A 107 4.55 -9.68 -4.73
C LEU A 107 5.00 -10.20 -3.36
N ASP A 108 5.62 -9.33 -2.58
CA ASP A 108 5.89 -9.62 -1.17
C ASP A 108 4.61 -9.46 -0.32
N GLU A 109 4.70 -9.83 0.97
CA GLU A 109 3.62 -9.72 1.93
C GLU A 109 3.15 -8.26 2.14
N GLY A 110 1.86 -8.06 2.32
CA GLY A 110 1.26 -6.76 2.64
C GLY A 110 1.15 -5.79 1.45
N VAL A 111 1.47 -6.24 0.24
CA VAL A 111 1.29 -5.43 -0.98
C VAL A 111 -0.18 -5.19 -1.26
N GLN A 112 -0.51 -3.95 -1.57
CA GLN A 112 -1.88 -3.51 -1.85
C GLN A 112 -1.95 -2.93 -3.26
N ILE A 113 -2.67 -3.62 -4.16
CA ILE A 113 -2.85 -3.18 -5.55
C ILE A 113 -4.29 -2.74 -5.74
N MET A 114 -4.47 -1.45 -6.04
CA MET A 114 -5.77 -0.79 -6.08
C MET A 114 -6.41 -0.80 -7.47
N ALA A 115 -7.63 -0.29 -7.55
CA ALA A 115 -8.46 -0.30 -8.74
C ALA A 115 -7.75 0.26 -9.98
N GLY A 116 -7.84 -0.44 -11.10
CA GLY A 116 -7.31 -0.02 -12.40
C GLY A 116 -5.80 0.05 -12.49
N ALA A 117 -5.05 -0.40 -11.47
CA ALA A 117 -3.59 -0.50 -11.60
C ALA A 117 -3.20 -1.55 -12.65
N THR A 118 -2.13 -1.28 -13.39
CA THR A 118 -1.58 -2.19 -14.40
C THR A 118 -0.12 -2.46 -14.09
N ILE A 119 0.27 -3.73 -13.95
CA ILE A 119 1.64 -4.13 -13.65
C ILE A 119 2.07 -5.20 -14.66
N GLN A 120 3.11 -4.86 -15.43
CA GLN A 120 3.61 -5.69 -16.52
C GLN A 120 4.66 -6.71 -16.05
N THR A 121 4.97 -7.63 -16.95
CA THR A 121 5.88 -8.77 -16.80
C THR A 121 7.26 -8.39 -16.22
N GLY A 122 7.92 -9.31 -15.53
CA GLY A 122 9.26 -9.12 -14.98
C GLY A 122 9.35 -8.16 -13.79
N THR A 123 8.22 -7.63 -13.29
CA THR A 123 8.19 -6.66 -12.19
C THR A 123 8.16 -7.34 -10.82
N SER A 124 8.86 -6.75 -9.85
CA SER A 124 8.83 -7.15 -8.44
C SER A 124 8.38 -6.01 -7.53
N ILE A 125 7.53 -6.33 -6.54
CA ILE A 125 6.98 -5.34 -5.61
C ILE A 125 7.20 -5.80 -4.17
N GLY A 126 7.97 -4.99 -3.44
CA GLY A 126 8.38 -5.27 -2.07
C GLY A 126 7.27 -5.05 -1.04
N MET A 127 7.50 -5.63 0.12
CA MET A 127 6.61 -5.70 1.29
C MET A 127 5.95 -4.34 1.64
N ASP A 128 4.66 -4.38 2.01
CA ASP A 128 3.86 -3.24 2.48
C ASP A 128 3.71 -2.09 1.49
N THR A 129 4.09 -2.29 0.24
CA THR A 129 3.98 -1.26 -0.80
C THR A 129 2.54 -1.08 -1.27
N ILE A 130 2.16 0.17 -1.50
CA ILE A 130 0.86 0.55 -2.09
C ILE A 130 1.07 0.91 -3.55
N ILE A 131 0.43 0.18 -4.45
CA ILE A 131 0.25 0.54 -5.85
C ILE A 131 -1.19 1.08 -5.97
N ASN A 132 -1.32 2.40 -5.98
CA ASN A 132 -2.61 3.05 -5.81
C ASN A 132 -3.43 3.07 -7.12
N THR A 133 -4.62 3.65 -7.08
CA THR A 133 -5.60 3.70 -8.16
C THR A 133 -4.97 4.16 -9.49
N ALA A 134 -5.21 3.38 -10.55
CA ALA A 134 -4.76 3.66 -11.92
C ALA A 134 -3.24 3.89 -12.08
N VAL A 135 -2.42 3.32 -11.20
CA VAL A 135 -0.96 3.30 -11.38
C VAL A 135 -0.61 2.35 -12.52
N ALA A 136 0.27 2.77 -13.42
CA ALA A 136 0.82 1.95 -14.49
C ALA A 136 2.31 1.69 -14.24
N ILE A 137 2.70 0.42 -14.18
CA ILE A 137 4.10 -0.02 -14.05
C ILE A 137 4.40 -0.93 -15.23
N ASP A 138 5.33 -0.52 -16.07
CA ASP A 138 5.75 -1.28 -17.23
C ASP A 138 6.76 -2.38 -16.84
N HIS A 139 7.24 -3.13 -17.84
CA HIS A 139 8.05 -4.34 -17.67
C HIS A 139 9.36 -4.13 -16.90
N ASP A 140 9.86 -5.18 -16.26
CA ASP A 140 11.19 -5.26 -15.62
C ASP A 140 11.44 -4.20 -14.52
N CYS A 141 10.39 -3.71 -13.86
CA CYS A 141 10.50 -2.76 -12.78
C CYS A 141 10.78 -3.45 -11.43
N SER A 142 11.52 -2.75 -10.58
CA SER A 142 11.79 -3.20 -9.20
C SER A 142 11.33 -2.14 -8.20
N ILE A 143 10.25 -2.43 -7.48
CA ILE A 143 9.68 -1.53 -6.47
C ILE A 143 10.01 -2.07 -5.08
N GLY A 144 10.75 -1.31 -4.30
CA GLY A 144 11.17 -1.67 -2.95
C GLY A 144 10.02 -1.73 -1.95
N LYS A 145 10.33 -2.18 -0.72
CA LYS A 145 9.37 -2.24 0.37
C LYS A 145 8.98 -0.85 0.89
N ASN A 146 7.80 -0.77 1.51
CA ASN A 146 7.28 0.45 2.13
C ASN A 146 7.21 1.63 1.15
N CYS A 147 6.96 1.36 -0.13
CA CYS A 147 6.76 2.41 -1.11
C CYS A 147 5.27 2.77 -1.24
N HIS A 148 5.01 3.96 -1.72
CA HIS A 148 3.67 4.37 -2.14
C HIS A 148 3.76 5.04 -3.51
N LEU A 149 3.25 4.39 -4.53
CA LEU A 149 2.99 4.99 -5.82
C LEU A 149 1.56 5.52 -5.78
N ALA A 150 1.44 6.85 -5.69
CA ALA A 150 0.14 7.52 -5.54
C ALA A 150 -0.69 7.44 -6.83
N PRO A 151 -2.01 7.74 -6.79
CA PRO A 151 -2.90 7.56 -7.93
C PRO A 151 -2.38 8.13 -9.25
N GLY A 152 -2.49 7.35 -10.33
CA GLY A 152 -2.11 7.78 -11.66
C GLY A 152 -0.60 7.93 -11.91
N THR A 153 0.25 7.41 -11.03
CA THR A 153 1.70 7.33 -11.29
C THR A 153 1.99 6.39 -12.47
N VAL A 154 2.90 6.79 -13.35
CA VAL A 154 3.35 5.99 -14.50
C VAL A 154 4.84 5.72 -14.38
N CYS A 155 5.23 4.45 -14.42
CA CYS A 155 6.62 3.99 -14.52
C CYS A 155 6.83 3.29 -15.85
N SER A 156 7.75 3.79 -16.66
CA SER A 156 8.20 3.08 -17.87
C SER A 156 9.11 1.89 -17.50
N GLY A 157 9.49 1.08 -18.49
CA GLY A 157 10.26 -0.16 -18.28
C GLY A 157 11.59 0.03 -17.55
N GLY A 158 11.97 -0.97 -16.74
CA GLY A 158 13.25 -1.01 -16.05
C GLY A 158 13.44 0.00 -14.91
N VAL A 159 12.37 0.62 -14.43
CA VAL A 159 12.45 1.58 -13.31
C VAL A 159 12.77 0.86 -12.00
N SER A 160 13.73 1.40 -11.24
CA SER A 160 14.10 0.90 -9.91
C SER A 160 13.75 1.91 -8.82
N ILE A 161 12.76 1.59 -7.99
CA ILE A 161 12.35 2.42 -6.83
C ILE A 161 12.82 1.74 -5.56
N LYS A 162 13.69 2.40 -4.80
CA LYS A 162 14.23 1.83 -3.56
C LYS A 162 13.20 1.97 -2.43
N ARG A 163 13.46 1.29 -1.29
CA ARG A 163 12.54 1.27 -0.14
C ARG A 163 12.12 2.67 0.33
N GLY A 164 10.92 2.79 0.87
CA GLY A 164 10.43 3.99 1.57
C GLY A 164 10.18 5.19 0.66
N VAL A 165 10.05 4.98 -0.64
CA VAL A 165 9.80 6.06 -1.61
C VAL A 165 8.31 6.37 -1.69
N HIS A 166 7.97 7.66 -1.64
CA HIS A 166 6.65 8.16 -1.97
C HIS A 166 6.68 8.87 -3.33
N VAL A 167 5.93 8.37 -4.29
CA VAL A 167 5.76 9.00 -5.60
C VAL A 167 4.39 9.67 -5.65
N GLY A 168 4.38 10.99 -5.72
CA GLY A 168 3.16 11.80 -5.70
C GLY A 168 2.26 11.58 -6.92
N THR A 169 0.97 11.85 -6.73
CA THR A 169 -0.11 11.65 -7.71
C THR A 169 0.25 12.18 -9.11
N GLY A 170 0.00 11.37 -10.13
CA GLY A 170 0.18 11.75 -11.53
C GLY A 170 1.63 11.97 -11.97
N SER A 171 2.60 11.47 -11.21
CA SER A 171 4.02 11.55 -11.61
C SER A 171 4.35 10.55 -12.72
N VAL A 172 5.29 10.91 -13.57
CA VAL A 172 5.79 10.09 -14.69
C VAL A 172 7.28 9.83 -14.51
N ILE A 173 7.69 8.58 -14.63
CA ILE A 173 9.09 8.16 -14.49
C ILE A 173 9.48 7.47 -15.79
N ILE A 174 10.45 8.04 -16.53
CA ILE A 174 10.91 7.44 -17.78
C ILE A 174 11.72 6.16 -17.52
N GLN A 175 12.00 5.40 -18.56
CA GLN A 175 12.67 4.11 -18.48
C GLN A 175 14.05 4.17 -17.84
N ASN A 176 14.42 3.08 -17.14
CA ASN A 176 15.74 2.84 -16.53
C ASN A 176 16.17 3.87 -15.46
N ILE A 177 15.22 4.62 -14.89
CA ILE A 177 15.49 5.55 -13.79
C ILE A 177 15.56 4.81 -12.45
N THR A 178 16.53 5.19 -11.62
CA THR A 178 16.60 4.76 -10.22
C THR A 178 16.17 5.88 -9.28
N ILE A 179 15.21 5.60 -8.39
CA ILE A 179 14.86 6.50 -7.28
C ILE A 179 15.43 5.94 -5.99
N GLY A 180 16.31 6.72 -5.36
CA GLY A 180 16.99 6.37 -4.11
C GLY A 180 16.00 6.23 -2.94
N LYS A 181 16.45 5.49 -1.91
CA LYS A 181 15.62 5.19 -0.72
C LYS A 181 15.13 6.45 0.01
N ASP A 182 14.00 6.30 0.69
CA ASP A 182 13.46 7.30 1.61
C ASP A 182 13.31 8.69 0.96
N THR A 183 12.84 8.70 -0.31
CA THR A 183 12.71 9.89 -1.18
C THR A 183 11.24 10.19 -1.41
N ASN A 184 10.91 11.48 -1.42
CA ASN A 184 9.56 11.98 -1.73
C ASN A 184 9.57 12.70 -3.08
N ILE A 185 8.71 12.31 -3.99
CA ILE A 185 8.49 12.93 -5.29
C ILE A 185 7.17 13.70 -5.25
N ALA A 186 7.20 15.00 -5.53
CA ALA A 186 5.99 15.82 -5.56
C ALA A 186 5.02 15.35 -6.66
N ALA A 187 3.73 15.59 -6.44
CA ALA A 187 2.69 15.25 -7.42
C ALA A 187 2.92 15.94 -8.77
N GLY A 188 2.62 15.23 -9.86
CA GLY A 188 2.75 15.72 -11.23
C GLY A 188 4.21 15.94 -11.69
N SER A 189 5.18 15.34 -11.01
CA SER A 189 6.59 15.41 -11.44
C SER A 189 6.86 14.49 -12.63
N THR A 190 7.77 14.91 -13.51
CA THR A 190 8.33 14.05 -14.54
C THR A 190 9.82 13.83 -14.29
N LEU A 191 10.22 12.57 -14.13
CA LEU A 191 11.61 12.21 -13.83
C LEU A 191 12.32 11.74 -15.09
N TYR A 192 13.40 12.47 -15.45
CA TYR A 192 14.24 12.20 -16.63
C TYR A 192 15.64 11.69 -16.25
N LYS A 193 15.93 11.56 -14.96
CA LYS A 193 17.23 11.12 -14.43
C LYS A 193 17.09 10.53 -13.03
N ASP A 194 18.08 9.79 -12.61
CA ASP A 194 18.16 9.20 -11.28
C ASP A 194 17.96 10.23 -10.18
N VAL A 195 17.30 9.81 -9.12
CA VAL A 195 17.04 10.63 -7.94
C VAL A 195 17.81 10.05 -6.74
N LYS A 196 18.55 10.91 -6.05
CA LYS A 196 19.33 10.51 -4.87
C LYS A 196 18.41 10.13 -3.70
N SER A 197 18.96 9.36 -2.76
CA SER A 197 18.28 8.97 -1.53
C SER A 197 18.06 10.16 -0.58
N ASN A 198 17.01 10.04 0.26
CA ASN A 198 16.71 10.94 1.38
C ASN A 198 16.49 12.41 0.96
N ILE A 199 15.86 12.61 -0.19
CA ILE A 199 15.53 13.97 -0.65
C ILE A 199 14.03 14.12 -0.89
N THR A 200 13.58 15.37 -0.93
CA THR A 200 12.27 15.71 -1.50
C THR A 200 12.51 16.45 -2.81
N LEU A 201 11.97 15.90 -3.89
CA LEU A 201 11.95 16.54 -5.18
C LEU A 201 10.63 17.30 -5.29
N PHE A 202 10.72 18.62 -5.28
CA PHE A 202 9.58 19.50 -5.55
C PHE A 202 9.38 19.63 -7.06
N LYS A 203 8.13 19.85 -7.47
CA LYS A 203 7.83 20.20 -8.86
C LYS A 203 8.40 21.60 -9.15
N ASN A 204 9.28 21.71 -10.15
CA ASN A 204 9.71 23.00 -10.70
C ASN A 204 8.64 23.54 -11.66
#